data_4cd5d653af5dd0239997daff2af71fa0
#
_entry.id   4cd5d653af5dd0239997daff2af71fa0
#
_cell.length_a   1.000
_cell.length_b   1.000
_cell.length_c   1.000
_cell.angle_alpha   90.00
_cell.angle_beta   90.00
_cell.angle_gamma   90.00
#
_symmetry.space_group_name_H-M   'P 1'
#
loop_
_entity.id
_entity.type
_entity.pdbx_description
1 polymer ?
#
loop_
_entity_poly.entity_id
_entity_poly.type
_entity_poly.pdbx_seq_one_letter_code
_entity_poly.pdbx_strand_id
1 'polypeptide(L)'
;MTQVLKGLRVVEHGTFITGPAASMMLADMGAEVVKVELPGTGDPFRAFKGGLYSPHYQTYNRNKHSVALDTRKPEDRETFDRLIEGADVYIQNFRPGFAEQIHAGEARLRALNERLVYCAISGFGQDGPAAGRPSYDTVAQAASGYLRLLVNPANPRVVGPAIADAMTGYYAAFGILGALFERQATGRGRKVEVSMFEAMAHFNLDAFTHLFSVGEVMGPYSRPSVSQSYVLECACGGWIALHMSSPEKFWQGLANAMERPDIFEDERFASRPGRIANQDALIELLGGIFKSRRRDDWCARLVEQDVPHAPMYRTDEVPEDAQAKHLQLFVDTHHPVMGDSRTVRSPLSFDGQRSLDVAPPPTLGEHNALYAQGWPATQAHDIKKETA
;
A
#
# COMPACT_ATOMS: atom_id res chain seq x y z
N MET A 1 -9.79 -13.29 -16.57
CA MET A 1 -9.53 -12.14 -15.66
C MET A 1 -10.79 -11.87 -14.85
N THR A 2 -10.75 -12.07 -13.52
CA THR A 2 -11.88 -11.69 -12.66
C THR A 2 -11.84 -10.18 -12.45
N GLN A 3 -12.64 -9.47 -13.24
CA GLN A 3 -12.78 -8.01 -13.12
C GLN A 3 -14.01 -7.71 -12.24
N VAL A 4 -13.84 -7.89 -10.92
CA VAL A 4 -14.95 -7.75 -9.96
C VAL A 4 -15.56 -6.35 -9.91
N LEU A 5 -14.80 -5.33 -10.37
CA LEU A 5 -15.26 -3.95 -10.51
C LEU A 5 -15.47 -3.52 -11.96
N LYS A 6 -15.64 -4.48 -12.89
CA LYS A 6 -15.91 -4.16 -14.29
C LYS A 6 -17.17 -3.28 -14.43
N GLY A 7 -17.04 -2.20 -15.15
CA GLY A 7 -18.10 -1.21 -15.36
C GLY A 7 -18.15 -0.10 -14.30
N LEU A 8 -17.32 -0.18 -13.26
CA LEU A 8 -17.17 0.91 -12.31
C LEU A 8 -16.25 2.00 -12.93
N ARG A 9 -16.69 3.25 -12.91
CA ARG A 9 -16.01 4.42 -13.49
C ARG A 9 -15.47 5.32 -12.39
N VAL A 10 -14.17 5.54 -12.40
CA VAL A 10 -13.46 6.33 -11.37
C VAL A 10 -12.76 7.51 -12.01
N VAL A 11 -13.03 8.71 -11.54
CA VAL A 11 -12.25 9.91 -11.85
C VAL A 11 -11.27 10.15 -10.69
N GLU A 12 -9.98 10.06 -10.98
CA GLU A 12 -8.91 10.38 -10.03
C GLU A 12 -8.32 11.74 -10.37
N HIS A 13 -8.36 12.68 -9.42
CA HIS A 13 -7.74 14.00 -9.50
C HIS A 13 -6.69 14.16 -8.40
N GLY A 14 -6.01 13.05 -8.08
CA GLY A 14 -4.98 12.97 -7.06
C GLY A 14 -3.57 13.13 -7.62
N THR A 15 -2.61 13.41 -6.73
CA THR A 15 -1.19 13.50 -7.05
C THR A 15 -0.35 12.69 -6.07
N PHE A 16 0.90 12.42 -6.40
CA PHE A 16 1.87 11.67 -5.59
C PHE A 16 1.42 10.22 -5.34
N ILE A 17 1.02 9.88 -4.08
CA ILE A 17 0.82 8.47 -3.69
C ILE A 17 -0.61 8.19 -3.22
N THR A 18 -1.15 8.91 -2.25
CA THR A 18 -2.37 8.48 -1.53
C THR A 18 -3.58 8.27 -2.45
N GLY A 19 -3.95 9.27 -3.25
CA GLY A 19 -5.02 9.17 -4.26
C GLY A 19 -4.69 8.18 -5.37
N PRO A 20 -3.51 8.29 -6.01
CA PRO A 20 -3.06 7.34 -7.02
C PRO A 20 -3.02 5.88 -6.57
N ALA A 21 -2.63 5.59 -5.33
CA ALA A 21 -2.65 4.23 -4.78
C ALA A 21 -4.08 3.71 -4.61
N ALA A 22 -4.99 4.54 -4.08
CA ALA A 22 -6.39 4.17 -3.94
C ALA A 22 -7.04 3.81 -5.28
N SER A 23 -6.88 4.66 -6.28
CA SER A 23 -7.45 4.44 -7.61
C SER A 23 -6.80 3.27 -8.36
N MET A 24 -5.48 3.06 -8.19
CA MET A 24 -4.79 1.90 -8.76
C MET A 24 -5.34 0.58 -8.21
N MET A 25 -5.67 0.51 -6.92
CA MET A 25 -6.27 -0.69 -6.33
C MET A 25 -7.64 -1.00 -6.95
N LEU A 26 -8.44 0.03 -7.23
CA LEU A 26 -9.71 -0.14 -7.93
C LEU A 26 -9.50 -0.57 -9.39
N ALA A 27 -8.51 0.02 -10.07
CA ALA A 27 -8.12 -0.35 -11.43
C ALA A 27 -7.63 -1.80 -11.54
N ASP A 28 -6.82 -2.25 -10.56
CA ASP A 28 -6.33 -3.65 -10.48
C ASP A 28 -7.48 -4.66 -10.32
N MET A 29 -8.64 -4.22 -9.85
CA MET A 29 -9.86 -5.03 -9.75
C MET A 29 -10.81 -4.85 -10.96
N GLY A 30 -10.41 -4.08 -11.97
CA GLY A 30 -11.15 -3.93 -13.23
C GLY A 30 -12.01 -2.67 -13.35
N ALA A 31 -11.90 -1.71 -12.42
CA ALA A 31 -12.52 -0.39 -12.60
C ALA A 31 -11.84 0.38 -13.75
N GLU A 32 -12.63 1.13 -14.51
CA GLU A 32 -12.13 2.09 -15.50
C GLU A 32 -11.74 3.37 -14.79
N VAL A 33 -10.43 3.66 -14.71
CA VAL A 33 -9.89 4.81 -13.98
C VAL A 33 -9.35 5.86 -14.93
N VAL A 34 -9.91 7.07 -14.86
CA VAL A 34 -9.42 8.26 -15.59
C VAL A 34 -8.72 9.17 -14.59
N LYS A 35 -7.41 9.32 -14.77
CA LYS A 35 -6.60 10.29 -14.01
C LYS A 35 -6.64 11.66 -14.73
N VAL A 36 -7.19 12.64 -14.04
CA VAL A 36 -7.19 14.04 -14.47
C VAL A 36 -5.92 14.71 -13.98
N GLU A 37 -5.18 15.32 -14.90
CA GLU A 37 -3.87 15.90 -14.64
C GLU A 37 -3.75 17.29 -15.27
N LEU A 38 -2.91 18.15 -14.68
CA LEU A 38 -2.69 19.48 -15.23
C LEU A 38 -1.92 19.40 -16.57
N PRO A 39 -2.38 20.06 -17.64
CA PRO A 39 -1.69 20.09 -18.91
C PRO A 39 -0.23 20.54 -18.80
N GLY A 40 0.66 19.87 -19.51
CA GLY A 40 2.09 20.18 -19.61
C GLY A 40 2.95 19.66 -18.45
N THR A 41 2.43 19.57 -17.23
CA THR A 41 3.20 19.12 -16.06
C THR A 41 2.74 17.80 -15.51
N GLY A 42 1.43 17.53 -15.51
CA GLY A 42 0.83 16.33 -14.93
C GLY A 42 1.00 16.23 -13.42
N ASP A 43 0.96 15.00 -12.95
CA ASP A 43 1.31 14.66 -11.56
C ASP A 43 2.78 15.02 -11.30
N PRO A 44 3.10 15.71 -10.19
CA PRO A 44 4.49 16.04 -9.84
C PRO A 44 5.45 14.85 -9.85
N PHE A 45 4.98 13.65 -9.54
CA PHE A 45 5.79 12.43 -9.60
C PHE A 45 6.29 12.10 -11.02
N ARG A 46 5.64 12.60 -12.07
CA ARG A 46 6.12 12.39 -13.45
C ARG A 46 7.56 12.88 -13.65
N ALA A 47 7.90 14.03 -13.06
CA ALA A 47 9.17 14.72 -13.29
C ALA A 47 10.30 14.35 -12.29
N PHE A 48 10.07 13.52 -11.29
CA PHE A 48 11.03 13.28 -10.18
C PHE A 48 12.40 12.72 -10.60
N LYS A 49 12.50 12.08 -11.73
CA LYS A 49 13.78 11.56 -12.27
C LYS A 49 14.06 12.06 -13.70
N GLY A 50 13.51 13.22 -14.05
CA GLY A 50 13.55 13.76 -15.39
C GLY A 50 12.50 13.15 -16.32
N GLY A 51 12.17 13.84 -17.40
CA GLY A 51 11.07 13.47 -18.28
C GLY A 51 9.72 13.53 -17.56
N LEU A 52 8.69 12.95 -18.17
CA LEU A 52 7.35 12.89 -17.60
C LEU A 52 6.88 11.45 -17.31
N TYR A 53 7.82 10.51 -17.10
CA TYR A 53 7.54 9.09 -16.92
C TYR A 53 8.46 8.43 -15.87
N SER A 54 8.67 9.10 -14.75
CA SER A 54 9.60 8.61 -13.71
C SER A 54 9.13 7.30 -13.07
N PRO A 55 10.03 6.50 -12.48
CA PRO A 55 9.66 5.31 -11.70
C PRO A 55 8.67 5.60 -10.58
N HIS A 56 8.72 6.80 -9.96
CA HIS A 56 7.75 7.20 -8.92
C HIS A 56 6.32 7.28 -9.46
N TYR A 57 6.15 7.85 -10.65
CA TYR A 57 4.86 7.90 -11.33
C TYR A 57 4.40 6.49 -11.73
N GLN A 58 5.30 5.67 -12.28
CA GLN A 58 4.98 4.33 -12.75
C GLN A 58 4.45 3.43 -11.62
N THR A 59 4.94 3.62 -10.39
CA THR A 59 4.59 2.77 -9.24
C THR A 59 3.09 2.73 -8.97
N TYR A 60 2.37 3.86 -9.12
CA TYR A 60 0.98 4.00 -8.65
C TYR A 60 -0.04 4.27 -9.76
N ASN A 61 0.36 4.18 -11.05
CA ASN A 61 -0.50 4.64 -12.15
C ASN A 61 -0.76 3.60 -13.25
N ARG A 62 -0.43 2.32 -13.03
CA ARG A 62 -0.81 1.23 -13.94
C ARG A 62 -2.33 1.07 -14.05
N ASN A 63 -2.79 0.50 -15.15
CA ASN A 63 -4.21 0.23 -15.43
C ASN A 63 -5.09 1.49 -15.46
N LYS A 64 -4.52 2.69 -15.67
CA LYS A 64 -5.26 3.94 -15.74
C LYS A 64 -5.21 4.56 -17.13
N HIS A 65 -6.17 5.44 -17.40
CA HIS A 65 -6.14 6.37 -18.51
C HIS A 65 -5.71 7.76 -17.97
N SER A 66 -5.01 8.56 -18.80
CA SER A 66 -4.60 9.93 -18.45
C SER A 66 -5.31 10.93 -19.34
N VAL A 67 -5.91 11.94 -18.71
CA VAL A 67 -6.54 13.07 -19.40
C VAL A 67 -5.97 14.37 -18.83
N ALA A 68 -5.43 15.22 -19.70
CA ALA A 68 -4.84 16.49 -19.31
C ALA A 68 -5.89 17.60 -19.38
N LEU A 69 -6.42 18.03 -18.21
CA LEU A 69 -7.44 19.07 -18.07
C LEU A 69 -7.06 20.06 -16.97
N ASP A 70 -7.24 21.36 -17.23
CA ASP A 70 -7.21 22.41 -16.23
C ASP A 70 -8.65 22.86 -15.93
N THR A 71 -9.24 22.32 -14.86
CA THR A 71 -10.64 22.57 -14.49
C THR A 71 -10.98 24.04 -14.20
N ARG A 72 -9.96 24.91 -14.08
CA ARG A 72 -10.14 26.37 -13.98
C ARG A 72 -10.55 27.00 -15.32
N LYS A 73 -10.21 26.34 -16.44
CA LYS A 73 -10.60 26.77 -17.79
C LYS A 73 -11.99 26.25 -18.14
N PRO A 74 -12.88 27.09 -18.66
CA PRO A 74 -14.26 26.67 -18.96
C PRO A 74 -14.35 25.45 -19.88
N GLU A 75 -13.57 25.40 -20.95
CA GLU A 75 -13.58 24.33 -21.94
C GLU A 75 -13.15 22.98 -21.35
N ASP A 76 -12.10 22.97 -20.53
CA ASP A 76 -11.63 21.77 -19.85
C ASP A 76 -12.60 21.33 -18.76
N ARG A 77 -13.22 22.29 -18.06
CA ARG A 77 -14.24 22.04 -17.04
C ARG A 77 -15.49 21.38 -17.61
N GLU A 78 -15.94 21.76 -18.80
CA GLU A 78 -17.07 21.07 -19.44
C GLU A 78 -16.77 19.58 -19.70
N THR A 79 -15.55 19.25 -20.11
CA THR A 79 -15.13 17.86 -20.28
C THR A 79 -15.04 17.14 -18.94
N PHE A 80 -14.49 17.78 -17.93
CA PHE A 80 -14.47 17.26 -16.55
C PHE A 80 -15.87 17.01 -16.01
N ASP A 81 -16.83 17.92 -16.22
CA ASP A 81 -18.22 17.76 -15.76
C ASP A 81 -18.89 16.55 -16.42
N ARG A 82 -18.70 16.36 -17.73
CA ARG A 82 -19.19 15.13 -18.42
C ARG A 82 -18.59 13.85 -17.87
N LEU A 83 -17.33 13.88 -17.43
CA LEU A 83 -16.71 12.74 -16.74
C LEU A 83 -17.39 12.51 -15.38
N ILE A 84 -17.66 13.54 -14.59
CA ILE A 84 -18.32 13.43 -13.28
C ILE A 84 -19.76 12.93 -13.40
N GLU A 85 -20.52 13.41 -14.38
CA GLU A 85 -21.89 12.96 -14.62
C GLU A 85 -21.99 11.43 -14.83
N GLY A 86 -20.99 10.84 -15.45
CA GLY A 86 -20.93 9.39 -15.71
C GLY A 86 -20.07 8.60 -14.74
N ALA A 87 -19.48 9.23 -13.72
CA ALA A 87 -18.58 8.58 -12.78
C ALA A 87 -19.33 7.94 -11.60
N ASP A 88 -18.80 6.86 -11.10
CA ASP A 88 -19.21 6.22 -9.85
C ASP A 88 -18.46 6.80 -8.65
N VAL A 89 -17.20 7.12 -8.85
CA VAL A 89 -16.26 7.56 -7.80
C VAL A 89 -15.44 8.74 -8.31
N TYR A 90 -15.26 9.74 -7.44
CA TYR A 90 -14.27 10.79 -7.59
C TYR A 90 -13.28 10.73 -6.42
N ILE A 91 -11.98 10.80 -6.70
CA ILE A 91 -10.91 10.74 -5.70
C ILE A 91 -10.03 11.96 -5.83
N GLN A 92 -9.77 12.65 -4.71
CA GLN A 92 -8.82 13.75 -4.65
C GLN A 92 -8.01 13.71 -3.35
N ASN A 93 -6.80 14.26 -3.35
CA ASN A 93 -5.95 14.38 -2.18
C ASN A 93 -5.35 15.80 -2.04
N PHE A 94 -6.13 16.78 -2.37
CA PHE A 94 -5.78 18.19 -2.22
C PHE A 94 -5.87 18.64 -0.75
N ARG A 95 -5.19 19.74 -0.45
CA ARG A 95 -5.41 20.43 0.83
C ARG A 95 -6.86 20.89 0.96
N PRO A 96 -7.42 20.89 2.18
CA PRO A 96 -8.77 21.38 2.42
C PRO A 96 -9.01 22.77 1.79
N GLY A 97 -10.13 22.92 1.10
CA GLY A 97 -10.53 24.14 0.39
C GLY A 97 -9.93 24.33 -1.00
N PHE A 98 -8.95 23.52 -1.42
CA PHE A 98 -8.40 23.68 -2.78
C PHE A 98 -9.28 23.07 -3.87
N ALA A 99 -9.99 21.99 -3.57
CA ALA A 99 -10.91 21.36 -4.53
C ALA A 99 -12.02 22.35 -4.96
N GLU A 100 -12.51 23.17 -4.04
CA GLU A 100 -13.50 24.23 -4.31
C GLU A 100 -12.94 25.28 -5.26
N GLN A 101 -11.68 25.69 -5.08
CA GLN A 101 -11.01 26.70 -5.93
C GLN A 101 -10.85 26.26 -7.39
N ILE A 102 -10.74 24.95 -7.61
CA ILE A 102 -10.59 24.35 -8.95
C ILE A 102 -11.90 23.77 -9.49
N HIS A 103 -13.04 24.16 -8.93
CA HIS A 103 -14.37 23.69 -9.31
C HIS A 103 -14.60 22.17 -9.17
N ALA A 104 -13.86 21.52 -8.28
CA ALA A 104 -13.95 20.08 -7.99
C ALA A 104 -14.44 19.79 -6.56
N GLY A 105 -15.06 20.76 -5.88
CA GLY A 105 -15.60 20.61 -4.53
C GLY A 105 -16.81 19.67 -4.46
N GLU A 106 -16.99 18.99 -3.31
CA GLU A 106 -17.99 17.95 -3.10
C GLU A 106 -19.42 18.41 -3.46
N ALA A 107 -19.84 19.54 -2.92
CA ALA A 107 -21.21 20.04 -3.11
C ALA A 107 -21.55 20.23 -4.60
N ARG A 108 -20.59 20.78 -5.37
CA ARG A 108 -20.74 20.98 -6.82
C ARG A 108 -20.78 19.64 -7.58
N LEU A 109 -19.85 18.73 -7.31
CA LEU A 109 -19.78 17.47 -8.06
C LEU A 109 -20.97 16.57 -7.75
N ARG A 110 -21.46 16.56 -6.52
CA ARG A 110 -22.65 15.80 -6.15
C ARG A 110 -23.97 16.44 -6.64
N ALA A 111 -23.98 17.73 -6.94
CA ALA A 111 -25.09 18.35 -7.66
C ALA A 111 -25.15 17.92 -9.12
N LEU A 112 -24.02 17.60 -9.77
CA LEU A 112 -23.96 17.01 -11.11
C LEU A 112 -24.34 15.53 -11.09
N ASN A 113 -23.98 14.79 -10.02
CA ASN A 113 -24.22 13.37 -9.91
C ASN A 113 -24.47 12.98 -8.43
N GLU A 114 -25.73 12.83 -8.06
CA GLU A 114 -26.13 12.46 -6.69
C GLU A 114 -25.69 11.03 -6.28
N ARG A 115 -25.34 10.20 -7.25
CA ARG A 115 -24.81 8.83 -7.03
C ARG A 115 -23.30 8.79 -6.80
N LEU A 116 -22.62 9.91 -6.98
CA LEU A 116 -21.15 9.98 -6.90
C LEU A 116 -20.66 9.68 -5.47
N VAL A 117 -19.76 8.72 -5.34
CA VAL A 117 -18.93 8.55 -4.14
C VAL A 117 -17.76 9.52 -4.24
N TYR A 118 -17.75 10.52 -3.37
CA TYR A 118 -16.70 11.54 -3.33
C TYR A 118 -15.68 11.20 -2.26
N CYS A 119 -14.46 10.86 -2.64
CA CYS A 119 -13.38 10.54 -1.71
C CYS A 119 -12.40 11.71 -1.58
N ALA A 120 -12.28 12.24 -0.36
CA ALA A 120 -11.35 13.31 0.00
C ALA A 120 -10.27 12.77 0.94
N ILE A 121 -9.01 12.81 0.49
CA ILE A 121 -7.85 12.40 1.26
C ILE A 121 -7.09 13.66 1.72
N SER A 122 -6.66 13.68 2.99
CA SER A 122 -5.93 14.83 3.55
C SER A 122 -4.79 14.38 4.47
N GLY A 123 -3.96 15.31 4.90
CA GLY A 123 -2.90 15.02 5.88
C GLY A 123 -3.44 14.79 7.29
N PHE A 124 -4.32 15.71 7.76
CA PHE A 124 -4.77 15.76 9.16
C PHE A 124 -6.29 15.87 9.34
N GLY A 125 -7.09 15.60 8.30
CA GLY A 125 -8.52 15.81 8.29
C GLY A 125 -8.91 17.05 7.49
N GLN A 126 -10.23 17.22 7.28
CA GLN A 126 -10.77 18.35 6.51
C GLN A 126 -10.99 19.60 7.40
N ASP A 127 -11.01 19.41 8.72
CA ASP A 127 -11.22 20.46 9.73
C ASP A 127 -10.27 20.28 10.92
N GLY A 128 -10.47 21.09 11.97
CA GLY A 128 -9.68 21.06 13.19
C GLY A 128 -8.36 21.84 13.11
N PRO A 129 -7.57 21.87 14.21
CA PRO A 129 -6.42 22.76 14.36
C PRO A 129 -5.25 22.46 13.43
N ALA A 130 -5.19 21.26 12.84
CA ALA A 130 -4.12 20.84 11.96
C ALA A 130 -4.52 20.73 10.47
N ALA A 131 -5.78 20.97 10.11
CA ALA A 131 -6.31 20.75 8.76
C ALA A 131 -5.51 21.46 7.65
N GLY A 132 -5.06 22.68 7.89
CA GLY A 132 -4.28 23.48 6.94
C GLY A 132 -2.78 23.14 6.88
N ARG A 133 -2.28 22.23 7.75
CA ARG A 133 -0.85 21.89 7.78
C ARG A 133 -0.45 21.02 6.60
N PRO A 134 0.71 21.29 5.99
CA PRO A 134 1.26 20.39 4.98
C PRO A 134 1.62 19.03 5.62
N SER A 135 1.33 17.94 4.92
CA SER A 135 1.71 16.59 5.32
C SER A 135 2.26 15.83 4.14
N TYR A 136 3.22 15.00 4.42
CA TYR A 136 3.76 13.94 3.60
C TYR A 136 3.98 12.72 4.48
N ASP A 137 4.34 11.60 3.90
CA ASP A 137 4.53 10.31 4.53
C ASP A 137 5.18 10.37 5.93
N THR A 138 6.41 10.86 6.02
CA THR A 138 7.17 10.93 7.29
C THR A 138 6.47 11.80 8.35
N VAL A 139 5.79 12.87 7.94
CA VAL A 139 5.07 13.75 8.85
C VAL A 139 3.89 13.02 9.49
N ALA A 140 3.13 12.26 8.69
CA ALA A 140 2.01 11.46 9.18
C ALA A 140 2.49 10.31 10.08
N GLN A 141 3.56 9.60 9.69
CA GLN A 141 4.17 8.58 10.54
C GLN A 141 4.61 9.14 11.90
N ALA A 142 5.22 10.33 11.91
CA ALA A 142 5.68 10.97 13.14
C ALA A 142 4.51 11.41 14.02
N ALA A 143 3.52 12.09 13.44
CA ALA A 143 2.37 12.62 14.17
C ALA A 143 1.52 11.51 14.80
N SER A 144 1.37 10.36 14.14
CA SER A 144 0.60 9.20 14.63
C SER A 144 1.35 8.34 15.67
N GLY A 145 2.60 8.67 15.99
CA GLY A 145 3.44 7.86 16.89
C GLY A 145 4.08 6.64 16.22
N TYR A 146 3.69 6.27 14.99
CA TYR A 146 4.20 5.08 14.31
C TYR A 146 5.71 5.14 14.06
N LEU A 147 6.23 6.29 13.62
CA LEU A 147 7.66 6.43 13.35
C LEU A 147 8.52 6.12 14.59
N ARG A 148 8.00 6.40 15.79
CA ARG A 148 8.72 6.11 17.05
C ARG A 148 8.93 4.61 17.28
N LEU A 149 8.10 3.76 16.70
CA LEU A 149 8.25 2.29 16.76
C LEU A 149 9.30 1.76 15.78
N LEU A 150 9.74 2.56 14.81
CA LEU A 150 10.72 2.14 13.80
C LEU A 150 12.12 2.70 14.07
N VAL A 151 12.18 3.87 14.68
CA VAL A 151 13.45 4.60 14.82
C VAL A 151 14.27 4.05 15.97
N ASN A 152 15.51 3.66 15.67
CA ASN A 152 16.51 3.35 16.70
C ASN A 152 16.85 4.62 17.50
N PRO A 153 16.57 4.66 18.83
CA PRO A 153 16.85 5.85 19.64
C PRO A 153 18.33 6.27 19.70
N ALA A 154 19.24 5.31 19.58
CA ALA A 154 20.68 5.57 19.60
C ALA A 154 21.22 6.15 18.28
N ASN A 155 20.49 5.97 17.18
CA ASN A 155 20.83 6.52 15.86
C ASN A 155 19.55 6.89 15.12
N PRO A 156 18.91 8.02 15.45
CA PRO A 156 17.60 8.37 14.93
C PRO A 156 17.69 8.78 13.45
N ARG A 157 17.18 7.89 12.58
CA ARG A 157 17.04 8.13 11.14
C ARG A 157 15.68 7.59 10.68
N VAL A 158 15.07 8.27 9.70
CA VAL A 158 13.89 7.75 9.02
C VAL A 158 14.29 6.50 8.25
N VAL A 159 13.46 5.46 8.34
CA VAL A 159 13.68 4.17 7.68
C VAL A 159 12.39 3.70 6.99
N GLY A 160 12.55 2.89 5.97
CA GLY A 160 11.45 2.25 5.26
C GLY A 160 10.86 3.07 4.10
N PRO A 161 9.88 2.50 3.40
CA PRO A 161 9.17 3.13 2.28
C PRO A 161 8.10 4.12 2.77
N ALA A 162 7.40 4.76 1.83
CA ALA A 162 6.27 5.67 2.08
C ALA A 162 5.02 4.89 2.56
N ILE A 163 5.07 4.37 3.78
CA ILE A 163 4.04 3.49 4.34
C ILE A 163 2.76 4.25 4.70
N ALA A 164 2.87 5.48 5.21
CA ALA A 164 1.70 6.27 5.56
C ALA A 164 0.90 6.65 4.32
N ASP A 165 1.57 7.01 3.24
CA ASP A 165 0.93 7.29 1.97
C ASP A 165 0.19 6.06 1.43
N ALA A 166 0.87 4.91 1.36
CA ALA A 166 0.30 3.68 0.83
C ALA A 166 -0.89 3.20 1.67
N MET A 167 -0.75 3.16 3.00
CA MET A 167 -1.83 2.76 3.91
C MET A 167 -3.04 3.68 3.82
N THR A 168 -2.83 4.99 3.68
CA THR A 168 -3.93 5.94 3.48
C THR A 168 -4.69 5.65 2.18
N GLY A 169 -3.97 5.34 1.10
CA GLY A 169 -4.58 4.90 -0.16
C GLY A 169 -5.41 3.62 0.00
N TYR A 170 -4.94 2.66 0.79
CA TYR A 170 -5.66 1.42 1.07
C TYR A 170 -6.93 1.66 1.88
N TYR A 171 -6.88 2.48 2.93
CA TYR A 171 -8.08 2.88 3.67
C TYR A 171 -9.08 3.64 2.80
N ALA A 172 -8.60 4.51 1.90
CA ALA A 172 -9.47 5.22 0.97
C ALA A 172 -10.18 4.24 0.01
N ALA A 173 -9.47 3.30 -0.59
CA ALA A 173 -10.06 2.27 -1.43
C ALA A 173 -11.09 1.42 -0.66
N PHE A 174 -10.77 1.01 0.58
CA PHE A 174 -11.68 0.28 1.44
C PHE A 174 -12.96 1.07 1.76
N GLY A 175 -12.82 2.35 2.12
CA GLY A 175 -13.95 3.25 2.37
C GLY A 175 -14.84 3.46 1.13
N ILE A 176 -14.20 3.60 -0.05
CA ILE A 176 -14.91 3.71 -1.34
C ILE A 176 -15.75 2.46 -1.60
N LEU A 177 -15.18 1.25 -1.41
CA LEU A 177 -15.92 0.00 -1.60
C LEU A 177 -17.10 -0.11 -0.65
N GLY A 178 -16.96 0.30 0.62
CA GLY A 178 -18.06 0.38 1.59
C GLY A 178 -19.17 1.32 1.13
N ALA A 179 -18.82 2.52 0.65
CA ALA A 179 -19.78 3.49 0.13
C ALA A 179 -20.48 3.01 -1.15
N LEU A 180 -19.78 2.31 -2.04
CA LEU A 180 -20.36 1.70 -3.24
C LEU A 180 -21.32 0.57 -2.89
N PHE A 181 -21.02 -0.24 -1.88
CA PHE A 181 -21.89 -1.29 -1.39
C PHE A 181 -23.20 -0.69 -0.81
N GLU A 182 -23.09 0.31 0.06
CA GLU A 182 -24.27 1.00 0.61
C GLU A 182 -25.11 1.66 -0.50
N ARG A 183 -24.48 2.23 -1.52
CA ARG A 183 -25.17 2.85 -2.65
C ARG A 183 -26.11 1.90 -3.40
N GLN A 184 -25.84 0.59 -3.40
CA GLN A 184 -26.74 -0.38 -4.02
C GLN A 184 -28.13 -0.40 -3.37
N ALA A 185 -28.19 -0.20 -2.05
CA ALA A 185 -29.44 -0.15 -1.32
C ALA A 185 -30.07 1.24 -1.32
N THR A 186 -29.24 2.31 -1.25
CA THR A 186 -29.73 3.69 -1.07
C THR A 186 -29.97 4.43 -2.40
N GLY A 187 -29.32 3.99 -3.47
CA GLY A 187 -29.29 4.70 -4.75
C GLY A 187 -28.44 5.98 -4.75
N ARG A 188 -27.87 6.38 -3.62
CA ARG A 188 -27.16 7.65 -3.44
C ARG A 188 -25.69 7.45 -3.14
N GLY A 189 -24.86 8.34 -3.67
CA GLY A 189 -23.44 8.40 -3.32
C GLY A 189 -23.21 9.00 -1.93
N ARG A 190 -21.96 8.87 -1.45
CA ARG A 190 -21.55 9.32 -0.13
C ARG A 190 -20.20 10.01 -0.20
N LYS A 191 -19.92 10.93 0.71
CA LYS A 191 -18.56 11.42 0.96
C LYS A 191 -17.80 10.39 1.80
N VAL A 192 -16.59 10.09 1.39
CA VAL A 192 -15.59 9.30 2.13
C VAL A 192 -14.43 10.22 2.45
N GLU A 193 -14.07 10.34 3.70
CA GLU A 193 -12.93 11.15 4.16
C GLU A 193 -11.92 10.26 4.84
N VAL A 194 -10.65 10.45 4.50
CA VAL A 194 -9.52 9.71 5.09
C VAL A 194 -8.39 10.71 5.32
N SER A 195 -7.84 10.72 6.52
CA SER A 195 -6.60 11.46 6.79
C SER A 195 -5.43 10.50 6.98
N MET A 196 -4.25 10.94 6.56
CA MET A 196 -3.01 10.18 6.77
C MET A 196 -2.73 9.98 8.26
N PHE A 197 -3.06 10.98 9.08
CA PHE A 197 -2.91 10.91 10.52
C PHE A 197 -3.78 9.80 11.15
N GLU A 198 -5.08 9.76 10.81
CA GLU A 198 -6.01 8.74 11.34
C GLU A 198 -5.69 7.36 10.79
N ALA A 199 -5.36 7.25 9.50
CA ALA A 199 -4.98 5.99 8.87
C ALA A 199 -3.77 5.37 9.58
N MET A 200 -2.75 6.17 9.87
CA MET A 200 -1.56 5.68 10.56
C MET A 200 -1.78 5.43 12.05
N ALA A 201 -2.63 6.22 12.73
CA ALA A 201 -3.01 5.94 14.11
C ALA A 201 -3.78 4.61 14.20
N HIS A 202 -4.72 4.36 13.28
CA HIS A 202 -5.44 3.09 13.19
C HIS A 202 -4.52 1.91 12.83
N PHE A 203 -3.58 2.11 11.92
CA PHE A 203 -2.58 1.09 11.58
C PHE A 203 -1.70 0.73 12.79
N ASN A 204 -1.49 1.68 13.71
CA ASN A 204 -0.73 1.53 14.95
C ASN A 204 -1.58 1.09 16.16
N LEU A 205 -2.70 0.43 15.93
CA LEU A 205 -3.70 0.06 16.93
C LEU A 205 -3.11 -0.73 18.11
N ASP A 206 -2.18 -1.65 17.84
CA ASP A 206 -1.51 -2.48 18.85
C ASP A 206 -0.85 -1.62 19.95
N ALA A 207 -0.06 -0.62 19.56
CA ALA A 207 0.62 0.25 20.50
C ALA A 207 -0.35 1.09 21.35
N PHE A 208 -1.44 1.57 20.76
CA PHE A 208 -2.46 2.30 21.51
C PHE A 208 -3.26 1.39 22.46
N THR A 209 -3.53 0.15 22.05
CA THR A 209 -4.16 -0.85 22.92
C THR A 209 -3.30 -1.13 24.15
N HIS A 210 -2.00 -1.32 23.98
CA HIS A 210 -1.06 -1.50 25.12
C HIS A 210 -1.04 -0.28 26.04
N LEU A 211 -0.98 0.93 25.47
CA LEU A 211 -1.01 2.18 26.23
C LEU A 211 -2.28 2.29 27.09
N PHE A 212 -3.45 2.07 26.47
CA PHE A 212 -4.74 2.29 27.17
C PHE A 212 -5.10 1.15 28.13
N SER A 213 -4.66 -0.07 27.85
CA SER A 213 -5.02 -1.24 28.67
C SER A 213 -4.07 -1.44 29.87
N VAL A 214 -2.77 -1.19 29.68
CA VAL A 214 -1.75 -1.51 30.71
C VAL A 214 -0.74 -0.37 30.95
N GLY A 215 -0.93 0.78 30.33
CA GLY A 215 -0.02 1.95 30.50
C GLY A 215 1.34 1.78 29.83
N GLU A 216 1.52 0.79 28.96
CA GLU A 216 2.79 0.55 28.28
C GLU A 216 2.98 1.50 27.12
N VAL A 217 4.07 2.27 27.12
CA VAL A 217 4.53 3.07 25.99
C VAL A 217 5.50 2.24 25.16
N MET A 218 5.01 1.65 24.07
CA MET A 218 5.81 0.81 23.19
C MET A 218 6.91 1.58 22.46
N GLY A 219 8.03 0.91 22.26
CA GLY A 219 9.16 1.35 21.46
C GLY A 219 9.54 0.34 20.38
N PRO A 220 10.64 0.58 19.64
CA PRO A 220 11.01 -0.25 18.48
C PRO A 220 11.30 -1.72 18.82
N TYR A 221 11.61 -2.00 20.07
CA TYR A 221 11.96 -3.37 20.52
C TYR A 221 10.85 -4.04 21.36
N SER A 222 9.78 -3.33 21.71
CA SER A 222 8.70 -3.89 22.53
C SER A 222 8.04 -5.11 21.88
N ARG A 223 7.53 -4.94 20.67
CA ARG A 223 6.89 -6.04 19.93
C ARG A 223 7.86 -7.16 19.55
N PRO A 224 9.08 -6.88 19.01
CA PRO A 224 10.08 -7.91 18.70
C PRO A 224 10.48 -8.76 19.91
N SER A 225 10.62 -8.17 21.10
CA SER A 225 10.94 -8.90 22.33
C SER A 225 9.90 -9.96 22.66
N VAL A 226 8.64 -9.55 22.70
CA VAL A 226 7.53 -10.44 23.07
C VAL A 226 7.31 -11.54 22.03
N SER A 227 7.45 -11.21 20.75
CA SER A 227 7.34 -12.17 19.64
C SER A 227 8.61 -12.98 19.39
N GLN A 228 9.68 -12.72 20.12
CA GLN A 228 10.99 -13.36 19.96
C GLN A 228 11.41 -13.34 18.48
N SER A 229 11.42 -12.15 17.90
CA SER A 229 11.82 -11.91 16.52
C SER A 229 13.27 -11.47 16.45
N TYR A 230 14.03 -12.05 15.53
CA TYR A 230 15.47 -11.82 15.39
C TYR A 230 15.82 -11.57 13.94
N VAL A 231 16.84 -10.74 13.72
CA VAL A 231 17.52 -10.58 12.42
C VAL A 231 18.98 -10.89 12.65
N LEU A 232 19.51 -11.90 11.95
CA LEU A 232 20.81 -12.49 12.21
C LEU A 232 21.63 -12.53 10.92
N GLU A 233 22.91 -12.14 11.01
CA GLU A 233 23.87 -12.21 9.93
C GLU A 233 24.47 -13.62 9.83
N CYS A 234 24.54 -14.15 8.62
CA CYS A 234 25.12 -15.46 8.30
C CYS A 234 26.55 -15.33 7.77
N ALA A 235 27.29 -16.44 7.71
CA ALA A 235 28.69 -16.49 7.25
C ALA A 235 28.92 -15.88 5.86
N CYS A 236 27.92 -15.83 5.00
CA CYS A 236 28.01 -15.27 3.64
C CYS A 236 27.72 -13.77 3.58
N GLY A 237 27.51 -13.08 4.71
CA GLY A 237 27.04 -11.70 4.77
C GLY A 237 25.55 -11.52 4.45
N GLY A 238 24.83 -12.58 4.06
CA GLY A 238 23.37 -12.57 3.94
C GLY A 238 22.72 -12.64 5.32
N TRP A 239 21.47 -12.17 5.39
CA TRP A 239 20.74 -12.08 6.65
C TRP A 239 19.52 -13.00 6.64
N ILE A 240 19.10 -13.44 7.82
CA ILE A 240 17.90 -14.24 8.03
C ILE A 240 17.04 -13.63 9.12
N ALA A 241 15.73 -13.66 8.95
CA ALA A 241 14.76 -13.23 9.96
C ALA A 241 14.11 -14.48 10.58
N LEU A 242 13.96 -14.48 11.90
CA LEU A 242 13.23 -15.48 12.68
C LEU A 242 12.05 -14.82 13.38
N HIS A 243 10.95 -15.55 13.55
CA HIS A 243 9.81 -15.11 14.34
C HIS A 243 9.26 -16.29 15.13
N MET A 244 9.71 -16.44 16.38
CA MET A 244 9.42 -17.61 17.20
C MET A 244 8.04 -17.56 17.84
N SER A 245 7.48 -16.36 18.06
CA SER A 245 6.21 -16.18 18.78
C SER A 245 6.14 -16.89 20.13
N SER A 246 5.03 -17.58 20.45
CA SER A 246 4.83 -18.19 21.75
C SER A 246 4.99 -19.73 21.81
N PRO A 247 4.84 -20.53 20.72
CA PRO A 247 4.94 -21.98 20.82
C PRO A 247 6.36 -22.44 21.18
N GLU A 248 6.49 -23.21 22.26
CA GLU A 248 7.78 -23.72 22.73
C GLU A 248 8.45 -24.64 21.70
N LYS A 249 7.67 -25.30 20.85
CA LYS A 249 8.18 -26.14 19.77
C LYS A 249 9.15 -25.40 18.83
N PHE A 250 8.97 -24.09 18.61
CA PHE A 250 9.85 -23.32 17.74
C PHE A 250 11.21 -23.06 18.41
N TRP A 251 11.22 -22.84 19.70
CA TRP A 251 12.45 -22.72 20.47
C TRP A 251 13.23 -24.05 20.46
N GLN A 252 12.52 -25.17 20.69
CA GLN A 252 13.10 -26.51 20.57
C GLN A 252 13.65 -26.76 19.17
N GLY A 253 12.87 -26.45 18.12
CA GLY A 253 13.31 -26.57 16.73
C GLY A 253 14.53 -25.71 16.41
N LEU A 254 14.60 -24.50 16.93
CA LEU A 254 15.76 -23.61 16.75
C LEU A 254 17.01 -24.21 17.41
N ALA A 255 16.91 -24.70 18.64
CA ALA A 255 18.02 -25.34 19.34
C ALA A 255 18.52 -26.59 18.59
N ASN A 256 17.61 -27.40 18.05
CA ASN A 256 17.94 -28.56 17.22
C ASN A 256 18.65 -28.13 15.92
N ALA A 257 18.12 -27.11 15.21
CA ALA A 257 18.74 -26.59 14.00
C ALA A 257 20.14 -26.08 14.25
N MET A 258 20.39 -25.47 15.40
CA MET A 258 21.70 -24.98 15.83
C MET A 258 22.62 -26.08 16.37
N GLU A 259 22.12 -27.30 16.65
CA GLU A 259 22.87 -28.37 17.33
C GLU A 259 23.36 -27.94 18.72
N ARG A 260 22.53 -27.17 19.44
CA ARG A 260 22.85 -26.55 20.72
C ARG A 260 21.80 -26.90 21.80
N PRO A 261 21.73 -28.19 22.22
CA PRO A 261 20.82 -28.59 23.30
C PRO A 261 21.17 -27.96 24.66
N ASP A 262 22.42 -27.57 24.85
CA ASP A 262 22.91 -26.86 26.04
C ASP A 262 22.21 -25.53 26.31
N ILE A 263 21.58 -24.93 25.32
CA ILE A 263 20.82 -23.66 25.48
C ILE A 263 19.63 -23.79 26.43
N PHE A 264 19.12 -25.01 26.64
CA PHE A 264 18.04 -25.29 27.61
C PHE A 264 18.53 -25.34 29.07
N GLU A 265 19.84 -25.53 29.27
CA GLU A 265 20.46 -25.55 30.61
C GLU A 265 20.80 -24.13 31.07
N ASP A 266 20.82 -23.15 30.16
CA ASP A 266 21.03 -21.76 30.52
C ASP A 266 19.74 -21.15 31.09
N GLU A 267 19.74 -20.82 32.38
CA GLU A 267 18.58 -20.27 33.11
C GLU A 267 18.03 -19.01 32.44
N ARG A 268 18.85 -18.23 31.73
CA ARG A 268 18.44 -17.03 31.00
C ARG A 268 17.52 -17.36 29.83
N PHE A 269 17.66 -18.55 29.21
CA PHE A 269 16.98 -18.91 27.98
C PHE A 269 16.05 -20.12 28.10
N ALA A 270 16.10 -20.83 29.21
CA ALA A 270 15.31 -22.04 29.45
C ALA A 270 13.80 -21.80 29.39
N SER A 271 13.33 -20.62 29.78
CA SER A 271 11.90 -20.26 29.74
C SER A 271 11.62 -19.07 28.82
N ARG A 272 10.40 -18.97 28.28
CA ARG A 272 9.98 -17.81 27.46
C ARG A 272 10.13 -16.47 28.21
N PRO A 273 9.67 -16.31 29.47
CA PRO A 273 9.93 -15.09 30.22
C PRO A 273 11.42 -14.77 30.36
N GLY A 274 12.26 -15.78 30.58
CA GLY A 274 13.71 -15.62 30.64
C GLY A 274 14.29 -15.09 29.32
N ARG A 275 13.88 -15.68 28.20
CA ARG A 275 14.31 -15.23 26.84
C ARG A 275 13.88 -13.79 26.55
N ILE A 276 12.69 -13.37 26.97
CA ILE A 276 12.20 -11.99 26.82
C ILE A 276 13.03 -11.04 27.67
N ALA A 277 13.27 -11.40 28.94
CA ALA A 277 14.06 -10.58 29.87
C ALA A 277 15.54 -10.45 29.47
N ASN A 278 16.10 -11.47 28.81
CA ASN A 278 17.50 -11.51 28.39
C ASN A 278 17.67 -11.41 26.86
N GLN A 279 16.78 -10.68 26.17
CA GLN A 279 16.74 -10.64 24.70
C GLN A 279 18.06 -10.19 24.09
N ASP A 280 18.72 -9.16 24.61
CA ASP A 280 19.99 -8.67 24.06
C ASP A 280 21.09 -9.73 24.13
N ALA A 281 21.21 -10.43 25.27
CA ALA A 281 22.15 -11.53 25.42
C ALA A 281 21.83 -12.70 24.48
N LEU A 282 20.55 -12.96 24.23
CA LEU A 282 20.12 -14.00 23.29
C LEU A 282 20.41 -13.59 21.85
N ILE A 283 20.20 -12.33 21.45
CA ILE A 283 20.57 -11.80 20.12
C ILE A 283 22.08 -11.95 19.88
N GLU A 284 22.89 -11.63 20.88
CA GLU A 284 24.36 -11.78 20.78
C GLU A 284 24.77 -13.24 20.61
N LEU A 285 24.20 -14.16 21.42
CA LEU A 285 24.45 -15.59 21.31
C LEU A 285 24.06 -16.14 19.93
N LEU A 286 22.81 -15.88 19.49
CA LEU A 286 22.29 -16.33 18.19
C LEU A 286 23.12 -15.71 17.04
N GLY A 287 23.48 -14.44 17.15
CA GLY A 287 24.34 -13.77 16.17
C GLY A 287 25.70 -14.43 16.00
N GLY A 288 26.32 -14.88 17.10
CA GLY A 288 27.56 -15.67 17.05
C GLY A 288 27.39 -17.01 16.35
N ILE A 289 26.30 -17.74 16.68
CA ILE A 289 26.02 -19.05 16.09
C ILE A 289 25.72 -18.95 14.60
N PHE A 290 24.87 -17.99 14.19
CA PHE A 290 24.45 -17.87 12.79
C PHE A 290 25.58 -17.48 11.84
N LYS A 291 26.64 -16.86 12.32
CA LYS A 291 27.88 -16.59 11.54
C LYS A 291 28.67 -17.84 11.20
N SER A 292 28.32 -19.01 11.73
CA SER A 292 29.03 -20.26 11.43
C SER A 292 28.65 -20.93 10.11
N ARG A 293 27.51 -20.60 9.50
CA ARG A 293 26.99 -21.23 8.29
C ARG A 293 26.45 -20.19 7.31
N ARG A 294 26.33 -20.56 6.03
CA ARG A 294 25.71 -19.73 4.99
C ARG A 294 24.19 -19.62 5.23
N ARG A 295 23.57 -18.56 4.70
CA ARG A 295 22.13 -18.30 4.81
C ARG A 295 21.28 -19.49 4.33
N ASP A 296 21.61 -20.04 3.17
CA ASP A 296 20.85 -21.13 2.56
C ASP A 296 20.94 -22.42 3.39
N ASP A 297 22.11 -22.71 3.99
CA ASP A 297 22.28 -23.85 4.90
C ASP A 297 21.41 -23.69 6.17
N TRP A 298 21.37 -22.48 6.71
CA TRP A 298 20.46 -22.18 7.84
C TRP A 298 19.00 -22.33 7.45
N CYS A 299 18.58 -21.82 6.29
CA CYS A 299 17.21 -21.96 5.82
C CYS A 299 16.79 -23.43 5.69
N ALA A 300 17.65 -24.29 5.11
CA ALA A 300 17.37 -25.71 4.98
C ALA A 300 17.17 -26.39 6.35
N ARG A 301 18.05 -26.12 7.31
CA ARG A 301 17.96 -26.68 8.68
C ARG A 301 16.73 -26.20 9.43
N LEU A 302 16.36 -24.94 9.29
CA LEU A 302 15.19 -24.35 9.94
C LEU A 302 13.88 -24.87 9.33
N VAL A 303 13.84 -25.17 8.03
CA VAL A 303 12.71 -25.87 7.38
C VAL A 303 12.55 -27.28 7.97
N GLU A 304 13.62 -28.05 8.09
CA GLU A 304 13.58 -29.40 8.68
C GLU A 304 13.02 -29.42 10.10
N GLN A 305 13.25 -28.35 10.87
CA GLN A 305 12.83 -28.23 12.26
C GLN A 305 11.51 -27.43 12.43
N ASP A 306 10.79 -27.12 11.35
CA ASP A 306 9.53 -26.36 11.35
C ASP A 306 9.63 -25.01 12.10
N VAL A 307 10.76 -24.31 11.96
CA VAL A 307 11.00 -23.01 12.59
C VAL A 307 10.59 -21.88 11.64
N PRO A 308 9.72 -20.94 12.08
CA PRO A 308 9.33 -19.79 11.25
C PRO A 308 10.53 -18.87 10.95
N HIS A 309 10.91 -18.81 9.70
CA HIS A 309 12.03 -18.01 9.23
C HIS A 309 11.83 -17.57 7.78
N ALA A 310 12.64 -16.60 7.37
CA ALA A 310 12.83 -16.26 5.96
C ALA A 310 14.23 -15.70 5.73
N PRO A 311 14.84 -15.93 4.56
CA PRO A 311 15.97 -15.13 4.13
C PRO A 311 15.55 -13.66 4.04
N MET A 312 16.37 -12.77 4.55
CA MET A 312 16.11 -11.33 4.42
C MET A 312 16.62 -10.89 3.03
N TYR A 313 15.74 -11.00 2.05
CA TYR A 313 16.06 -10.66 0.68
C TYR A 313 16.22 -9.16 0.46
N ARG A 314 17.14 -8.79 -0.41
CA ARG A 314 17.12 -7.50 -1.09
C ARG A 314 16.06 -7.55 -2.18
N THR A 315 15.60 -6.38 -2.63
CA THR A 315 14.53 -6.31 -3.66
C THR A 315 14.93 -6.95 -4.99
N ASP A 316 16.21 -7.02 -5.32
CA ASP A 316 16.74 -7.67 -6.52
C ASP A 316 16.85 -9.20 -6.39
N GLU A 317 16.77 -9.76 -5.19
CA GLU A 317 16.76 -11.21 -4.95
C GLU A 317 15.32 -11.80 -5.02
N VAL A 318 14.29 -11.01 -4.68
CA VAL A 318 12.89 -11.49 -4.62
C VAL A 318 12.39 -12.05 -5.96
N PRO A 319 12.71 -11.49 -7.15
CA PRO A 319 12.30 -12.07 -8.44
C PRO A 319 12.85 -13.46 -8.71
N GLU A 320 13.94 -13.84 -8.05
CA GLU A 320 14.58 -15.16 -8.22
C GLU A 320 14.03 -16.20 -7.23
N ASP A 321 13.29 -15.79 -6.23
CA ASP A 321 12.67 -16.67 -5.23
C ASP A 321 11.66 -17.65 -5.88
N ALA A 322 11.70 -18.92 -5.45
CA ALA A 322 10.87 -19.97 -6.03
C ALA A 322 9.36 -19.72 -5.80
N GLN A 323 8.99 -19.20 -4.64
CA GLN A 323 7.60 -18.89 -4.32
C GLN A 323 7.12 -17.65 -5.08
N ALA A 324 7.97 -16.62 -5.25
CA ALA A 324 7.66 -15.45 -6.06
C ALA A 324 7.41 -15.82 -7.54
N LYS A 325 8.23 -16.73 -8.08
CA LYS A 325 8.06 -17.29 -9.44
C LYS A 325 6.76 -18.11 -9.55
N HIS A 326 6.53 -19.01 -8.61
CA HIS A 326 5.30 -19.83 -8.56
C HIS A 326 4.04 -18.95 -8.50
N LEU A 327 4.06 -17.91 -7.69
CA LEU A 327 2.96 -16.96 -7.57
C LEU A 327 2.82 -16.02 -8.77
N GLN A 328 3.77 -16.01 -9.69
CA GLN A 328 3.86 -15.03 -10.79
C GLN A 328 3.74 -13.60 -10.24
N LEU A 329 4.53 -13.30 -9.19
CA LEU A 329 4.44 -12.05 -8.45
C LEU A 329 4.77 -10.83 -9.31
N PHE A 330 5.69 -11.00 -10.26
CA PHE A 330 6.13 -9.96 -11.18
C PHE A 330 5.56 -10.21 -12.58
N VAL A 331 5.08 -9.14 -13.21
CA VAL A 331 4.53 -9.18 -14.57
C VAL A 331 5.24 -8.16 -15.44
N ASP A 332 5.50 -8.54 -16.68
CA ASP A 332 6.06 -7.64 -17.68
C ASP A 332 4.94 -6.84 -18.34
N THR A 333 5.20 -5.58 -18.60
CA THR A 333 4.29 -4.67 -19.29
C THR A 333 5.01 -3.97 -20.44
N HIS A 334 4.28 -3.61 -21.50
CA HIS A 334 4.82 -2.92 -22.65
C HIS A 334 4.01 -1.67 -22.95
N HIS A 335 4.67 -0.51 -22.95
CA HIS A 335 4.08 0.74 -23.41
C HIS A 335 4.59 1.07 -24.81
N PRO A 336 3.71 1.35 -25.80
CA PRO A 336 4.13 1.54 -27.21
C PRO A 336 5.21 2.61 -27.41
N VAL A 337 5.24 3.63 -26.56
CA VAL A 337 6.19 4.76 -26.65
C VAL A 337 7.32 4.62 -25.62
N MET A 338 7.02 4.13 -24.41
CA MET A 338 7.96 4.12 -23.30
C MET A 338 8.74 2.79 -23.16
N GLY A 339 8.36 1.78 -23.93
CA GLY A 339 9.01 0.48 -23.97
C GLY A 339 8.61 -0.47 -22.84
N ASP A 340 9.47 -1.45 -22.61
CA ASP A 340 9.23 -2.53 -21.67
C ASP A 340 9.47 -2.10 -20.22
N SER A 341 8.64 -2.60 -19.32
CA SER A 341 8.81 -2.46 -17.88
C SER A 341 8.29 -3.70 -17.16
N ARG A 342 8.62 -3.82 -15.88
CA ARG A 342 8.15 -4.92 -15.03
C ARG A 342 7.56 -4.33 -13.75
N THR A 343 6.45 -4.88 -13.28
CA THR A 343 5.78 -4.42 -12.06
C THR A 343 5.35 -5.58 -11.18
N VAL A 344 5.02 -5.27 -9.92
CA VAL A 344 4.39 -6.22 -8.99
C VAL A 344 2.89 -6.22 -9.27
N ARG A 345 2.28 -7.37 -9.56
CA ARG A 345 0.83 -7.47 -9.75
C ARG A 345 0.06 -7.28 -8.43
N SER A 346 -1.26 -7.09 -8.54
CA SER A 346 -2.13 -7.14 -7.35
C SER A 346 -2.00 -8.48 -6.61
N PRO A 347 -1.94 -8.48 -5.26
CA PRO A 347 -1.88 -9.71 -4.46
C PRO A 347 -3.21 -10.47 -4.43
N LEU A 348 -4.30 -9.84 -4.86
CA LEU A 348 -5.63 -10.42 -4.78
C LEU A 348 -5.81 -11.57 -5.78
N SER A 349 -6.50 -12.60 -5.33
CA SER A 349 -7.02 -13.66 -6.20
C SER A 349 -8.50 -13.89 -5.86
N PHE A 350 -9.31 -14.10 -6.88
CA PHE A 350 -10.71 -14.42 -6.74
C PHE A 350 -10.94 -15.81 -7.34
N ASP A 351 -11.50 -16.74 -6.57
CA ASP A 351 -11.67 -18.14 -6.94
C ASP A 351 -10.37 -18.80 -7.46
N GLY A 352 -9.25 -18.47 -6.82
CA GLY A 352 -7.92 -18.94 -7.20
C GLY A 352 -7.31 -18.26 -8.44
N GLN A 353 -8.05 -17.39 -9.12
CA GLN A 353 -7.59 -16.67 -10.31
C GLN A 353 -6.91 -15.35 -9.94
N ARG A 354 -5.75 -15.08 -10.54
CA ARG A 354 -4.99 -13.85 -10.39
C ARG A 354 -4.99 -13.07 -11.70
N SER A 355 -5.11 -11.74 -11.63
CA SER A 355 -4.95 -10.89 -12.81
C SER A 355 -3.46 -10.77 -13.16
N LEU A 356 -3.08 -11.26 -14.34
CA LEU A 356 -1.73 -11.12 -14.90
C LEU A 356 -1.68 -10.08 -16.02
N ASP A 357 -2.83 -9.59 -16.47
CA ASP A 357 -2.94 -8.57 -17.50
C ASP A 357 -2.95 -7.20 -16.82
N VAL A 358 -1.82 -6.52 -16.95
CA VAL A 358 -1.56 -5.23 -16.33
C VAL A 358 -1.15 -4.26 -17.45
N ALA A 359 -1.96 -3.23 -17.66
CA ALA A 359 -1.62 -2.17 -18.58
C ALA A 359 -0.53 -1.26 -17.98
N PRO A 360 0.46 -0.82 -18.77
CA PRO A 360 1.47 0.13 -18.30
C PRO A 360 0.84 1.46 -17.90
N PRO A 361 1.50 2.25 -17.04
CA PRO A 361 1.06 3.61 -16.72
C PRO A 361 0.99 4.47 -18.00
N PRO A 362 -0.04 5.31 -18.17
CA PRO A 362 -0.19 6.12 -19.38
C PRO A 362 0.80 7.29 -19.43
N THR A 363 1.13 7.76 -20.62
CA THR A 363 1.77 9.07 -20.81
C THR A 363 0.79 10.21 -20.52
N LEU A 364 1.29 11.43 -20.29
CA LEU A 364 0.43 12.57 -19.95
C LEU A 364 -0.52 12.92 -21.11
N GLY A 365 -1.82 12.89 -20.82
CA GLY A 365 -2.87 13.21 -21.77
C GLY A 365 -3.07 12.19 -22.89
N GLU A 366 -2.51 11.00 -22.76
CA GLU A 366 -2.58 9.92 -23.77
C GLU A 366 -4.00 9.64 -24.25
N HIS A 367 -4.97 9.81 -23.35
CA HIS A 367 -6.37 9.47 -23.62
C HIS A 367 -7.29 10.68 -23.80
N ASN A 368 -6.73 11.89 -24.04
CA ASN A 368 -7.52 13.10 -24.24
C ASN A 368 -8.60 12.95 -25.30
N ALA A 369 -8.25 12.38 -26.46
CA ALA A 369 -9.20 12.20 -27.56
C ALA A 369 -10.33 11.24 -27.21
N LEU A 370 -10.03 10.19 -26.45
CA LEU A 370 -11.01 9.17 -26.04
C LEU A 370 -12.09 9.75 -25.10
N TYR A 371 -11.70 10.70 -24.23
CA TYR A 371 -12.59 11.27 -23.22
C TYR A 371 -13.03 12.71 -23.53
N ALA A 372 -12.77 13.23 -24.71
CA ALA A 372 -13.13 14.59 -25.09
C ALA A 372 -14.64 14.89 -24.96
N GLN A 373 -15.49 13.88 -25.09
CA GLN A 373 -16.95 13.98 -24.92
C GLN A 373 -17.46 13.27 -23.67
N GLY A 374 -16.62 13.05 -22.66
CA GLY A 374 -16.92 12.27 -21.47
C GLY A 374 -16.59 10.78 -21.68
N TRP A 375 -17.23 9.91 -20.92
CA TRP A 375 -17.00 8.47 -21.01
C TRP A 375 -17.40 7.93 -22.38
N PRO A 376 -16.57 7.10 -23.02
CA PRO A 376 -16.95 6.45 -24.27
C PRO A 376 -18.20 5.60 -24.06
N ALA A 377 -19.03 5.51 -25.12
CA ALA A 377 -20.20 4.66 -25.08
C ALA A 377 -19.75 3.21 -24.78
N THR A 378 -20.32 2.64 -23.73
CA THR A 378 -20.08 1.22 -23.42
C THR A 378 -20.53 0.41 -24.61
N GLN A 379 -19.64 -0.35 -25.26
CA GLN A 379 -20.10 -1.39 -26.18
C GLN A 379 -20.95 -2.32 -25.34
N ALA A 380 -22.24 -2.33 -25.62
CA ALA A 380 -23.19 -3.22 -24.98
C ALA A 380 -22.75 -4.67 -25.29
N HIS A 381 -21.98 -5.24 -24.38
CA HIS A 381 -21.86 -6.69 -24.33
C HIS A 381 -23.16 -7.17 -23.70
N ASP A 382 -24.04 -7.72 -24.55
CA ASP A 382 -25.20 -8.49 -24.16
C ASP A 382 -24.87 -9.40 -22.96
N ILE A 383 -25.27 -8.97 -21.78
CA ILE A 383 -25.47 -9.90 -20.67
C ILE A 383 -26.75 -10.64 -21.06
N LYS A 384 -26.64 -11.64 -21.94
CA LYS A 384 -27.67 -12.68 -22.04
C LYS A 384 -27.79 -13.27 -20.64
N LYS A 385 -28.91 -12.97 -20.00
CA LYS A 385 -29.40 -13.74 -18.87
C LYS A 385 -29.48 -15.20 -19.32
N GLU A 386 -28.49 -15.99 -19.00
CA GLU A 386 -28.69 -17.45 -18.93
C GLU A 386 -29.40 -17.73 -17.61
N THR A 387 -30.72 -17.63 -17.68
CA THR A 387 -31.62 -18.28 -16.74
C THR A 387 -31.75 -19.72 -17.18
N ALA A 388 -31.19 -20.66 -16.44
CA ALA A 388 -31.68 -22.02 -16.27
C ALA A 388 -31.09 -22.57 -14.96
#